data_4088616caaf659be6a022128d85ba868
#
_entry.id   4088616caaf659be6a022128d85ba868
#
_cell.length_a   1.000
_cell.length_b   1.000
_cell.length_c   1.000
_cell.angle_alpha   90.00
_cell.angle_beta   90.00
_cell.angle_gamma   90.00
#
_symmetry.space_group_name_H-M   'P 1'
#
loop_
_entity.id
_entity.type
_entity.pdbx_description
1 polymer ?
#
loop_
_entity_poly.entity_id
_entity_poly.type
_entity_poly.pdbx_seq_one_letter_code
_entity_poly.pdbx_strand_id
1 'polypeptide(L)'
;MSHDTNTLRRVSFCADLDEPALQALAAIVIPLERPAGTTLQLEGDPAEAMYVVAAGRVKISRISAGGREQVLNLIGPGGHFNTVPMFDGGLCPANAEALSDVSLLLLPRGPLLQVIDAHPALARALLREFTGRLRHLVDLVDTLALHTVQGRLAGLLLEQAEAAERGEPVFPLTQAEMAARLGTVREMVGRTLKSFEALGLIRMDRGAIAVLDRAGLALQREL
;
A
#
# COMPACT_ATOMS: atom_id res chain seq x y z
N MET A 1 -3.21 25.12 11.74
CA MET A 1 -2.05 25.24 10.83
C MET A 1 -0.84 24.37 11.23
N SER A 2 -0.41 24.32 12.49
CA SER A 2 0.77 23.52 12.92
C SER A 2 0.58 21.99 12.83
N HIS A 3 -0.64 21.47 12.96
CA HIS A 3 -0.90 20.04 13.00
C HIS A 3 -0.87 19.42 11.59
N ASP A 4 -1.40 20.10 10.59
CA ASP A 4 -1.47 19.61 9.20
C ASP A 4 -0.07 19.57 8.56
N THR A 5 0.78 20.56 8.83
CA THR A 5 2.16 20.61 8.35
C THR A 5 2.99 19.43 8.89
N ASN A 6 2.81 19.08 10.18
CA ASN A 6 3.52 17.96 10.80
C ASN A 6 3.06 16.60 10.24
N THR A 7 1.78 16.49 9.93
CA THR A 7 1.22 15.30 9.27
C THR A 7 1.72 15.19 7.83
N LEU A 8 1.74 16.29 7.07
CA LEU A 8 2.26 16.32 5.70
C LEU A 8 3.73 15.90 5.63
N ARG A 9 4.60 16.28 6.59
CA ARG A 9 6.01 15.85 6.63
C ARG A 9 6.20 14.32 6.73
N ARG A 10 5.18 13.57 7.16
CA ARG A 10 5.21 12.11 7.21
C ARG A 10 4.92 11.46 5.86
N VAL A 11 4.41 12.24 4.91
CA VAL A 11 4.13 11.76 3.55
C VAL A 11 5.43 11.72 2.76
N SER A 12 5.70 10.62 2.09
CA SER A 12 6.97 10.36 1.40
C SER A 12 7.39 11.49 0.45
N PHE A 13 6.48 11.99 -0.39
CA PHE A 13 6.77 13.08 -1.32
C PHE A 13 6.87 14.47 -0.66
N CYS A 14 6.48 14.61 0.61
CA CYS A 14 6.60 15.86 1.35
C CYS A 14 7.84 15.92 2.24
N ALA A 15 8.53 14.80 2.49
CA ALA A 15 9.61 14.71 3.46
C ALA A 15 10.77 15.69 3.18
N ASP A 16 11.10 15.87 1.90
CA ASP A 16 12.22 16.69 1.42
C ASP A 16 11.78 18.07 0.89
N LEU A 17 10.51 18.46 1.07
CA LEU A 17 10.04 19.78 0.63
C LEU A 17 10.56 20.90 1.53
N ASP A 18 10.84 22.02 0.90
CA ASP A 18 11.13 23.25 1.61
C ASP A 18 9.89 23.82 2.33
N GLU A 19 10.11 24.70 3.28
CA GLU A 19 9.03 25.25 4.10
C GLU A 19 7.96 26.00 3.28
N PRO A 20 8.31 26.82 2.25
CA PRO A 20 7.30 27.47 1.42
C PRO A 20 6.38 26.50 0.68
N ALA A 21 6.91 25.43 0.08
CA ALA A 21 6.11 24.43 -0.61
C ALA A 21 5.20 23.65 0.36
N LEU A 22 5.72 23.32 1.54
CA LEU A 22 4.97 22.61 2.58
C LEU A 22 3.82 23.48 3.13
N GLN A 23 4.06 24.77 3.35
CA GLN A 23 3.04 25.73 3.79
C GLN A 23 1.96 25.93 2.71
N ALA A 24 2.36 26.02 1.44
CA ALA A 24 1.42 26.11 0.33
C ALA A 24 0.50 24.88 0.24
N LEU A 25 1.06 23.67 0.44
CA LEU A 25 0.25 22.44 0.54
C LEU A 25 -0.69 22.48 1.75
N ALA A 26 -0.18 22.85 2.93
CA ALA A 26 -1.00 22.90 4.15
C ALA A 26 -2.16 23.91 4.04
N ALA A 27 -1.98 24.99 3.27
CA ALA A 27 -3.01 26.00 3.06
C ALA A 27 -4.22 25.50 2.25
N ILE A 28 -4.07 24.44 1.46
CA ILE A 28 -5.15 23.87 0.63
C ILE A 28 -5.76 22.60 1.24
N VAL A 29 -5.22 22.12 2.38
CA VAL A 29 -5.72 20.94 3.08
C VAL A 29 -7.11 21.18 3.65
N ILE A 30 -7.99 20.21 3.44
CA ILE A 30 -9.30 20.13 4.10
C ILE A 30 -9.29 18.89 4.99
N PRO A 31 -9.31 19.04 6.33
CA PRO A 31 -9.39 17.91 7.25
C PRO A 31 -10.74 17.18 7.12
N LEU A 32 -10.70 15.86 7.20
CA LEU A 32 -11.87 15.01 7.04
C LEU A 32 -11.80 13.81 8.00
N GLU A 33 -12.83 13.65 8.84
CA GLU A 33 -12.98 12.50 9.73
C GLU A 33 -14.06 11.57 9.20
N ARG A 34 -13.81 10.25 9.21
CA ARG A 34 -14.83 9.25 8.82
C ARG A 34 -14.75 8.03 9.74
N PRO A 35 -15.90 7.48 10.14
CA PRO A 35 -15.94 6.26 10.94
C PRO A 35 -15.57 5.03 10.12
N ALA A 36 -15.18 3.97 10.81
CA ALA A 36 -14.94 2.65 10.24
C ALA A 36 -16.14 2.18 9.37
N GLY A 37 -15.84 1.47 8.28
CA GLY A 37 -16.84 0.97 7.33
C GLY A 37 -17.34 2.02 6.33
N THR A 38 -16.88 3.28 6.41
CA THR A 38 -17.28 4.32 5.45
C THR A 38 -16.61 4.07 4.09
N THR A 39 -17.41 4.04 3.02
CA THR A 39 -16.91 4.12 1.65
C THR A 39 -16.45 5.55 1.39
N LEU A 40 -15.15 5.71 1.15
CA LEU A 40 -14.53 7.02 0.90
C LEU A 40 -14.60 7.38 -0.59
N GLN A 41 -14.62 6.37 -1.47
CA GLN A 41 -14.59 6.50 -2.91
C GLN A 41 -15.04 5.20 -3.57
N LEU A 42 -15.72 5.29 -4.70
CA LEU A 42 -16.06 4.13 -5.53
C LEU A 42 -15.20 4.11 -6.81
N GLU A 43 -14.91 2.90 -7.30
CA GLU A 43 -14.35 2.69 -8.63
C GLU A 43 -15.28 3.29 -9.68
N GLY A 44 -14.73 4.07 -10.61
CA GLY A 44 -15.47 4.73 -11.68
C GLY A 44 -16.01 6.13 -11.32
N ASP A 45 -15.93 6.57 -10.06
CA ASP A 45 -16.33 7.92 -9.70
C ASP A 45 -15.33 8.98 -10.21
N PRO A 46 -15.75 10.22 -10.47
CA PRO A 46 -14.86 11.34 -10.71
C PRO A 46 -13.92 11.56 -9.52
N ALA A 47 -12.66 11.85 -9.82
CA ALA A 47 -11.65 12.11 -8.80
C ALA A 47 -11.47 13.61 -8.59
N GLU A 48 -11.99 14.13 -7.49
CA GLU A 48 -11.97 15.56 -7.16
C GLU A 48 -10.81 15.95 -6.23
N ALA A 49 -10.24 14.97 -5.52
CA ALA A 49 -9.19 15.21 -4.54
C ALA A 49 -8.25 14.01 -4.38
N MET A 50 -7.03 14.27 -3.95
CA MET A 50 -6.12 13.30 -3.36
C MET A 50 -6.32 13.27 -1.84
N TYR A 51 -6.13 12.12 -1.23
CA TYR A 51 -6.28 11.94 0.21
C TYR A 51 -4.97 11.46 0.83
N VAL A 52 -4.59 12.05 1.95
CA VAL A 52 -3.51 11.58 2.82
C VAL A 52 -4.12 11.03 4.11
N VAL A 53 -3.68 9.87 4.54
CA VAL A 53 -4.10 9.27 5.80
C VAL A 53 -3.28 9.86 6.94
N ALA A 54 -3.91 10.62 7.82
CA ALA A 54 -3.29 11.17 9.03
C ALA A 54 -3.33 10.17 10.18
N ALA A 55 -4.47 9.46 10.33
CA ALA A 55 -4.66 8.39 11.31
C ALA A 55 -5.63 7.33 10.78
N GLY A 56 -5.56 6.12 11.34
CA GLY A 56 -6.40 4.99 10.93
C GLY A 56 -5.85 4.22 9.73
N ARG A 57 -6.71 3.42 9.09
CA ARG A 57 -6.34 2.58 7.94
C ARG A 57 -7.42 2.59 6.87
N VAL A 58 -7.01 2.64 5.62
CA VAL A 58 -7.86 2.62 4.42
C VAL A 58 -7.52 1.39 3.58
N LYS A 59 -8.54 0.65 3.15
CA LYS A 59 -8.45 -0.46 2.20
C LYS A 59 -8.72 0.07 0.79
N ILE A 60 -7.83 -0.24 -0.14
CA ILE A 60 -8.03 -0.01 -1.58
C ILE A 60 -8.32 -1.36 -2.22
N SER A 61 -9.46 -1.48 -2.90
CA SER A 61 -9.89 -2.75 -3.48
C SER A 61 -10.63 -2.58 -4.80
N ARG A 62 -10.70 -3.66 -5.55
CA ARG A 62 -11.57 -3.80 -6.73
C ARG A 62 -12.50 -4.97 -6.56
N ILE A 63 -13.71 -4.86 -7.13
CA ILE A 63 -14.69 -5.93 -7.13
C ILE A 63 -14.84 -6.42 -8.57
N SER A 64 -14.60 -7.72 -8.80
CA SER A 64 -14.80 -8.34 -10.10
C SER A 64 -16.30 -8.40 -10.47
N ALA A 65 -16.61 -8.58 -11.76
CA ALA A 65 -17.99 -8.77 -12.21
C ALA A 65 -18.73 -9.95 -11.51
N GLY A 66 -17.99 -10.93 -11.01
CA GLY A 66 -18.52 -12.05 -10.20
C GLY A 66 -18.64 -11.75 -8.70
N GLY A 67 -18.48 -10.50 -8.26
CA GLY A 67 -18.60 -10.07 -6.87
C GLY A 67 -17.40 -10.40 -5.97
N ARG A 68 -16.30 -10.93 -6.52
CA ARG A 68 -15.09 -11.22 -5.73
C ARG A 68 -14.27 -9.96 -5.51
N GLU A 69 -14.03 -9.60 -4.25
CA GLU A 69 -13.16 -8.50 -3.89
C GLU A 69 -11.68 -8.91 -3.98
N GLN A 70 -10.88 -8.03 -4.58
CA GLN A 70 -9.42 -8.08 -4.58
C GLN A 70 -8.89 -6.85 -3.85
N VAL A 71 -8.22 -7.06 -2.73
CA VAL A 71 -7.51 -5.98 -2.02
C VAL A 71 -6.22 -5.67 -2.76
N LEU A 72 -6.07 -4.42 -3.19
CA LEU A 72 -4.89 -3.94 -3.91
C LEU A 72 -3.86 -3.34 -2.96
N ASN A 73 -4.33 -2.63 -1.92
CA ASN A 73 -3.46 -1.99 -0.95
C ASN A 73 -4.17 -1.75 0.39
N LEU A 74 -3.37 -1.67 1.47
CA LEU A 74 -3.77 -1.21 2.79
C LEU A 74 -2.92 0.01 3.15
N ILE A 75 -3.58 1.16 3.31
CA ILE A 75 -2.92 2.45 3.50
C ILE A 75 -3.08 2.88 4.96
N GLY A 76 -1.95 3.11 5.62
CA GLY A 76 -1.87 3.65 6.98
C GLY A 76 -1.40 5.11 7.02
N PRO A 77 -1.11 5.63 8.24
CA PRO A 77 -0.67 7.01 8.44
C PRO A 77 0.57 7.37 7.61
N GLY A 78 0.54 8.54 6.95
CA GLY A 78 1.57 8.99 6.00
C GLY A 78 1.40 8.47 4.58
N GLY A 79 0.55 7.46 4.37
CA GLY A 79 0.20 7.00 3.03
C GLY A 79 -0.87 7.88 2.37
N HIS A 80 -1.02 7.73 1.06
CA HIS A 80 -2.00 8.51 0.30
C HIS A 80 -2.65 7.66 -0.82
N PHE A 81 -3.82 8.09 -1.28
CA PHE A 81 -4.55 7.42 -2.36
C PHE A 81 -5.24 8.43 -3.27
N ASN A 82 -5.82 7.91 -4.35
CA ASN A 82 -6.47 8.70 -5.40
C ASN A 82 -5.50 9.65 -6.14
N THR A 83 -4.23 9.28 -6.23
CA THR A 83 -3.19 10.15 -6.79
C THR A 83 -3.19 10.13 -8.32
N VAL A 84 -3.43 8.97 -8.95
CA VAL A 84 -3.38 8.84 -10.42
C VAL A 84 -4.38 9.77 -11.11
N PRO A 85 -5.67 9.74 -10.77
CA PRO A 85 -6.66 10.58 -11.45
C PRO A 85 -6.48 12.09 -11.20
N MET A 86 -5.68 12.49 -10.19
CA MET A 86 -5.31 13.89 -10.00
C MET A 86 -4.53 14.44 -11.19
N PHE A 87 -3.71 13.61 -11.85
CA PHE A 87 -2.82 14.02 -12.93
C PHE A 87 -3.37 13.72 -14.32
N ASP A 88 -4.01 12.55 -14.51
CA ASP A 88 -4.54 12.18 -15.83
C ASP A 88 -6.00 12.64 -16.06
N GLY A 89 -6.69 13.10 -15.00
CA GLY A 89 -8.09 13.51 -15.07
C GLY A 89 -9.07 12.36 -15.27
N GLY A 90 -8.60 11.12 -15.12
CA GLY A 90 -9.40 9.92 -15.23
C GLY A 90 -10.33 9.69 -14.04
N LEU A 91 -11.06 8.59 -14.11
CA LEU A 91 -11.93 8.13 -13.02
C LEU A 91 -11.12 7.40 -11.95
N CYS A 92 -11.69 7.27 -10.77
CA CYS A 92 -11.12 6.51 -9.66
C CYS A 92 -10.91 5.04 -10.07
N PRO A 93 -9.68 4.51 -10.00
CA PRO A 93 -9.38 3.17 -10.53
C PRO A 93 -9.77 2.04 -9.58
N ALA A 94 -10.18 2.35 -8.35
CA ALA A 94 -10.50 1.38 -7.30
C ALA A 94 -11.39 2.00 -6.22
N ASN A 95 -12.03 1.14 -5.42
CA ASN A 95 -12.76 1.53 -4.22
C ASN A 95 -11.79 1.85 -3.08
N ALA A 96 -12.17 2.81 -2.22
CA ALA A 96 -11.50 3.09 -0.95
C ALA A 96 -12.49 3.02 0.20
N GLU A 97 -12.17 2.24 1.24
CA GLU A 97 -13.00 2.02 2.42
C GLU A 97 -12.18 2.20 3.71
N ALA A 98 -12.75 2.90 4.69
CA ALA A 98 -12.16 3.06 6.01
C ALA A 98 -12.26 1.76 6.81
N LEU A 99 -11.14 1.11 7.13
CA LEU A 99 -11.09 -0.11 7.97
C LEU A 99 -11.17 0.17 9.47
N SER A 100 -10.88 1.39 9.87
CA SER A 100 -11.00 1.91 11.23
C SER A 100 -11.55 3.33 11.13
N ASP A 101 -11.81 4.00 12.24
CA ASP A 101 -11.98 5.45 12.22
C ASP A 101 -10.73 6.08 11.61
N VAL A 102 -10.90 6.99 10.65
CA VAL A 102 -9.82 7.62 9.90
C VAL A 102 -9.87 9.13 9.98
N SER A 103 -8.69 9.73 10.17
CA SER A 103 -8.44 11.14 9.93
C SER A 103 -7.72 11.28 8.59
N LEU A 104 -8.29 12.04 7.68
CA LEU A 104 -7.77 12.25 6.33
C LEU A 104 -7.47 13.74 6.11
N LEU A 105 -6.45 14.01 5.30
CA LEU A 105 -6.18 15.31 4.72
C LEU A 105 -6.57 15.26 3.25
N LEU A 106 -7.63 15.97 2.90
CA LEU A 106 -8.11 16.07 1.52
C LEU A 106 -7.39 17.23 0.82
N LEU A 107 -6.80 16.96 -0.33
CA LEU A 107 -6.10 17.92 -1.19
C LEU A 107 -6.90 18.05 -2.50
N PRO A 108 -7.71 19.13 -2.67
CA PRO A 108 -8.53 19.31 -3.85
C PRO A 108 -7.69 19.42 -5.12
N ARG A 109 -8.14 18.80 -6.22
CA ARG A 109 -7.38 18.67 -7.48
C ARG A 109 -6.88 20.01 -8.02
N GLY A 110 -7.79 20.99 -8.19
CA GLY A 110 -7.43 22.29 -8.78
C GLY A 110 -6.37 23.03 -7.96
N PRO A 111 -6.60 23.30 -6.66
CA PRO A 111 -5.60 23.91 -5.78
C PRO A 111 -4.28 23.12 -5.71
N LEU A 112 -4.33 21.78 -5.68
CA LEU A 112 -3.12 20.95 -5.66
C LEU A 112 -2.26 21.16 -6.91
N LEU A 113 -2.87 21.16 -8.10
CA LEU A 113 -2.15 21.41 -9.35
C LEU A 113 -1.52 22.80 -9.38
N GLN A 114 -2.21 23.84 -8.88
CA GLN A 114 -1.65 25.19 -8.78
C GLN A 114 -0.42 25.23 -7.84
N VAL A 115 -0.46 24.51 -6.71
CA VAL A 115 0.70 24.41 -5.80
C VAL A 115 1.85 23.67 -6.49
N ILE A 116 1.59 22.62 -7.24
CA ILE A 116 2.60 21.87 -8.00
C ILE A 116 3.29 22.78 -9.04
N ASP A 117 2.50 23.57 -9.79
CA ASP A 117 3.01 24.50 -10.78
C ASP A 117 3.89 25.60 -10.16
N ALA A 118 3.50 26.09 -8.99
CA ALA A 118 4.25 27.13 -8.26
C ALA A 118 5.51 26.57 -7.57
N HIS A 119 5.54 25.27 -7.26
CA HIS A 119 6.63 24.61 -6.52
C HIS A 119 7.17 23.38 -7.27
N PRO A 120 8.06 23.54 -8.27
CA PRO A 120 8.60 22.42 -9.07
C PRO A 120 9.30 21.31 -8.26
N ALA A 121 9.74 21.61 -7.04
CA ALA A 121 10.30 20.63 -6.12
C ALA A 121 9.26 19.55 -5.75
N LEU A 122 7.99 19.94 -5.57
CA LEU A 122 6.87 19.03 -5.30
C LEU A 122 6.61 18.11 -6.50
N ALA A 123 6.62 18.66 -7.73
CA ALA A 123 6.50 17.83 -8.95
C ALA A 123 7.59 16.77 -9.04
N ARG A 124 8.85 17.13 -8.77
CA ARG A 124 9.99 16.19 -8.77
C ARG A 124 9.86 15.12 -7.67
N ALA A 125 9.35 15.49 -6.50
CA ALA A 125 9.12 14.54 -5.40
C ALA A 125 8.03 13.52 -5.77
N LEU A 126 6.92 13.96 -6.34
CA LEU A 126 5.84 13.10 -6.84
C LEU A 126 6.32 12.17 -7.97
N LEU A 127 7.12 12.69 -8.93
CA LEU A 127 7.70 11.87 -9.99
C LEU A 127 8.63 10.78 -9.43
N ARG A 128 9.44 11.09 -8.42
CA ARG A 128 10.28 10.09 -7.73
C ARG A 128 9.43 8.99 -7.09
N GLU A 129 8.34 9.37 -6.44
CA GLU A 129 7.44 8.40 -5.84
C GLU A 129 6.75 7.52 -6.90
N PHE A 130 6.24 8.10 -7.99
CA PHE A 130 5.65 7.34 -9.09
C PHE A 130 6.65 6.37 -9.75
N THR A 131 7.90 6.79 -9.92
CA THR A 131 8.93 5.89 -10.46
C THR A 131 9.24 4.74 -9.50
N GLY A 132 9.21 4.97 -8.18
CA GLY A 132 9.31 3.90 -7.19
C GLY A 132 8.15 2.90 -7.29
N ARG A 133 6.91 3.42 -7.37
CA ARG A 133 5.71 2.57 -7.55
C ARG A 133 5.74 1.79 -8.88
N LEU A 134 6.21 2.42 -9.95
CA LEU A 134 6.32 1.76 -11.25
C LEU A 134 7.33 0.61 -11.20
N ARG A 135 8.50 0.80 -10.58
CA ARG A 135 9.48 -0.29 -10.37
C ARG A 135 8.87 -1.44 -9.58
N HIS A 136 8.19 -1.13 -8.48
CA HIS A 136 7.52 -2.16 -7.69
C HIS A 136 6.46 -2.93 -8.50
N LEU A 137 5.71 -2.26 -9.40
CA LEU A 137 4.77 -2.93 -10.29
C LEU A 137 5.49 -3.82 -11.32
N VAL A 138 6.63 -3.39 -11.86
CA VAL A 138 7.46 -4.22 -12.76
C VAL A 138 7.94 -5.47 -12.02
N ASP A 139 8.46 -5.33 -10.80
CA ASP A 139 8.92 -6.45 -9.98
C ASP A 139 7.75 -7.41 -9.64
N LEU A 140 6.56 -6.86 -9.39
CA LEU A 140 5.36 -7.66 -9.14
C LEU A 140 4.94 -8.45 -10.39
N VAL A 141 4.94 -7.81 -11.57
CA VAL A 141 4.62 -8.48 -12.85
C VAL A 141 5.64 -9.57 -13.13
N ASP A 142 6.92 -9.30 -12.93
CA ASP A 142 8.00 -10.30 -13.07
C ASP A 142 7.76 -11.49 -12.13
N THR A 143 7.49 -11.20 -10.86
CA THR A 143 7.18 -12.20 -9.84
C THR A 143 5.96 -13.05 -10.21
N LEU A 144 4.90 -12.42 -10.72
CA LEU A 144 3.66 -13.13 -11.11
C LEU A 144 3.82 -13.95 -12.39
N ALA A 145 4.66 -13.48 -13.31
CA ALA A 145 4.89 -14.14 -14.60
C ALA A 145 5.90 -15.28 -14.52
N LEU A 146 6.94 -15.15 -13.69
CA LEU A 146 8.10 -16.05 -13.68
C LEU A 146 8.14 -16.99 -12.47
N HIS A 147 7.38 -16.71 -11.39
CA HIS A 147 7.43 -17.52 -10.18
C HIS A 147 6.12 -18.24 -9.87
N THR A 148 6.23 -19.47 -9.39
CA THR A 148 5.10 -20.24 -8.88
C THR A 148 4.50 -19.60 -7.62
N VAL A 149 3.29 -20.00 -7.21
CA VAL A 149 2.71 -19.60 -5.91
C VAL A 149 3.65 -19.98 -4.76
N GLN A 150 4.35 -21.11 -4.88
CA GLN A 150 5.33 -21.59 -3.92
C GLN A 150 6.54 -20.64 -3.82
N GLY A 151 7.12 -20.25 -4.95
CA GLY A 151 8.22 -19.29 -4.99
C GLY A 151 7.84 -17.92 -4.44
N ARG A 152 6.66 -17.41 -4.81
CA ARG A 152 6.15 -16.14 -4.28
C ARG A 152 5.93 -16.16 -2.76
N LEU A 153 5.39 -17.25 -2.23
CA LEU A 153 5.21 -17.40 -0.77
C LEU A 153 6.55 -17.49 -0.05
N ALA A 154 7.52 -18.22 -0.60
CA ALA A 154 8.88 -18.28 -0.04
C ALA A 154 9.51 -16.87 0.02
N GLY A 155 9.41 -16.08 -1.05
CA GLY A 155 9.86 -14.69 -1.08
C GLY A 155 9.23 -13.83 -0.01
N LEU A 156 7.89 -13.87 0.13
CA LEU A 156 7.17 -13.12 1.16
C LEU A 156 7.62 -13.45 2.59
N LEU A 157 7.85 -14.74 2.89
CA LEU A 157 8.30 -15.18 4.22
C LEU A 157 9.74 -14.73 4.50
N LEU A 158 10.62 -14.75 3.50
CA LEU A 158 11.98 -14.25 3.62
C LEU A 158 12.01 -12.74 3.88
N GLU A 159 11.24 -11.97 3.12
CA GLU A 159 11.12 -10.50 3.31
C GLU A 159 10.65 -10.15 4.72
N GLN A 160 9.66 -10.86 5.25
CA GLN A 160 9.18 -10.65 6.62
C GLN A 160 10.26 -10.99 7.66
N ALA A 161 10.99 -12.08 7.46
CA ALA A 161 12.08 -12.47 8.36
C ALA A 161 13.22 -11.44 8.36
N GLU A 162 13.59 -10.91 7.20
CA GLU A 162 14.60 -9.86 7.06
C GLU A 162 14.15 -8.53 7.68
N ALA A 163 12.89 -8.13 7.47
CA ALA A 163 12.32 -6.93 8.08
C ALA A 163 12.36 -7.01 9.62
N ALA A 164 12.00 -8.19 10.19
CA ALA A 164 12.09 -8.42 11.62
C ALA A 164 13.51 -8.27 12.17
N GLU A 165 14.53 -8.75 11.44
CA GLU A 165 15.94 -8.61 11.84
C GLU A 165 16.44 -7.17 11.78
N ARG A 166 15.92 -6.36 10.85
CA ARG A 166 16.22 -4.93 10.78
C ARG A 166 15.49 -4.13 11.86
N GLY A 167 14.66 -4.79 12.71
CA GLY A 167 13.86 -4.12 13.74
C GLY A 167 12.68 -3.33 13.16
N GLU A 168 12.31 -3.61 11.92
CA GLU A 168 11.14 -3.01 11.28
C GLU A 168 9.85 -3.64 11.84
N PRO A 169 8.75 -2.88 11.95
CA PRO A 169 7.49 -3.43 12.44
C PRO A 169 6.92 -4.44 11.44
N VAL A 170 6.94 -5.73 11.82
CA VAL A 170 6.34 -6.81 11.03
C VAL A 170 4.98 -7.17 11.63
N PHE A 171 3.94 -7.06 10.82
CA PHE A 171 2.59 -7.46 11.22
C PHE A 171 2.30 -8.88 10.74
N PRO A 172 1.81 -9.77 11.62
CA PRO A 172 1.40 -11.10 11.20
C PRO A 172 0.32 -11.02 10.12
N LEU A 173 0.55 -11.70 9.00
CA LEU A 173 -0.41 -11.78 7.91
C LEU A 173 -1.26 -13.05 8.07
N THR A 174 -2.56 -12.93 7.93
CA THR A 174 -3.46 -14.07 7.76
C THR A 174 -3.21 -14.75 6.40
N GLN A 175 -3.59 -16.02 6.27
CA GLN A 175 -3.50 -16.72 4.98
C GLN A 175 -4.32 -16.05 3.87
N ALA A 176 -5.41 -15.34 4.22
CA ALA A 176 -6.19 -14.58 3.27
C ALA A 176 -5.45 -13.32 2.78
N GLU A 177 -4.77 -12.60 3.68
CA GLU A 177 -3.94 -11.45 3.34
C GLU A 177 -2.70 -11.85 2.52
N MET A 178 -2.07 -13.00 2.86
CA MET A 178 -1.00 -13.57 2.04
C MET A 178 -1.51 -13.91 0.65
N ALA A 179 -2.66 -14.57 0.53
CA ALA A 179 -3.25 -14.93 -0.75
C ALA A 179 -3.56 -13.68 -1.61
N ALA A 180 -4.10 -12.63 -1.00
CA ALA A 180 -4.35 -11.36 -1.67
C ALA A 180 -3.06 -10.71 -2.20
N ARG A 181 -1.98 -10.72 -1.40
CA ARG A 181 -0.66 -10.20 -1.81
C ARG A 181 -0.01 -11.03 -2.93
N LEU A 182 -0.18 -12.35 -2.86
CA LEU A 182 0.44 -13.28 -3.81
C LEU A 182 -0.39 -13.51 -5.09
N GLY A 183 -1.57 -12.87 -5.22
CA GLY A 183 -2.44 -13.05 -6.37
C GLY A 183 -2.95 -14.49 -6.50
N THR A 184 -3.30 -15.15 -5.38
CA THR A 184 -3.76 -16.53 -5.33
C THR A 184 -4.96 -16.70 -4.39
N VAL A 185 -5.39 -17.93 -4.13
CA VAL A 185 -6.47 -18.23 -3.20
C VAL A 185 -5.94 -18.77 -1.87
N ARG A 186 -6.68 -18.52 -0.77
CA ARG A 186 -6.31 -18.94 0.59
C ARG A 186 -5.91 -20.40 0.70
N GLU A 187 -6.63 -21.29 -0.01
CA GLU A 187 -6.39 -22.73 -0.01
C GLU A 187 -5.00 -23.10 -0.55
N MET A 188 -4.54 -22.37 -1.58
CA MET A 188 -3.19 -22.56 -2.15
C MET A 188 -2.11 -22.13 -1.16
N VAL A 189 -2.29 -20.99 -0.51
CA VAL A 189 -1.38 -20.55 0.55
C VAL A 189 -1.31 -21.58 1.69
N GLY A 190 -2.46 -22.03 2.19
CA GLY A 190 -2.52 -23.03 3.26
C GLY A 190 -1.85 -24.35 2.87
N ARG A 191 -2.02 -24.78 1.62
CA ARG A 191 -1.36 -26.00 1.09
C ARG A 191 0.16 -25.83 1.00
N THR A 192 0.60 -24.68 0.50
CA THR A 192 2.04 -24.39 0.34
C THR A 192 2.73 -24.24 1.70
N LEU A 193 2.09 -23.58 2.69
CA LEU A 193 2.61 -23.49 4.06
C LEU A 193 2.79 -24.86 4.70
N LYS A 194 1.80 -25.77 4.55
CA LYS A 194 1.95 -27.15 5.04
C LYS A 194 3.09 -27.89 4.34
N SER A 195 3.31 -27.65 3.05
CA SER A 195 4.45 -28.22 2.32
C SER A 195 5.77 -27.72 2.87
N PHE A 196 5.89 -26.40 3.12
CA PHE A 196 7.11 -25.82 3.70
C PHE A 196 7.39 -26.32 5.12
N GLU A 197 6.33 -26.51 5.92
CA GLU A 197 6.46 -27.08 7.27
C GLU A 197 6.91 -28.55 7.21
N ALA A 198 6.34 -29.36 6.31
CA ALA A 198 6.75 -30.74 6.11
C ALA A 198 8.20 -30.87 5.63
N LEU A 199 8.70 -29.88 4.87
CA LEU A 199 10.10 -29.78 4.44
C LEU A 199 11.04 -29.23 5.53
N GLY A 200 10.51 -28.84 6.70
CA GLY A 200 11.28 -28.25 7.79
C GLY A 200 11.77 -26.83 7.53
N LEU A 201 11.26 -26.14 6.50
CA LEU A 201 11.66 -24.79 6.14
C LEU A 201 11.08 -23.74 7.07
N ILE A 202 9.88 -24.00 7.59
CA ILE A 202 9.15 -23.12 8.49
C ILE A 202 8.53 -23.92 9.66
N ARG A 203 8.09 -23.22 10.69
CA ARG A 203 7.22 -23.75 11.75
C ARG A 203 6.02 -22.82 11.93
N MET A 204 4.83 -23.40 11.97
CA MET A 204 3.59 -22.68 12.26
C MET A 204 3.21 -22.87 13.73
N ASP A 205 3.07 -21.78 14.48
CA ASP A 205 2.61 -21.80 15.87
C ASP A 205 1.56 -20.71 16.09
N ARG A 206 0.32 -21.14 16.43
CA ARG A 206 -0.82 -20.27 16.79
C ARG A 206 -1.02 -19.05 15.86
N GLY A 207 -0.80 -19.24 14.56
CA GLY A 207 -0.95 -18.18 13.54
C GLY A 207 0.33 -17.38 13.27
N ALA A 208 1.40 -17.60 14.00
CA ALA A 208 2.73 -17.10 13.69
C ALA A 208 3.50 -18.11 12.80
N ILE A 209 4.33 -17.58 11.91
CA ILE A 209 5.19 -18.38 11.03
C ILE A 209 6.64 -18.03 11.37
N ALA A 210 7.41 -19.02 11.79
CA ALA A 210 8.84 -18.89 12.02
C ALA A 210 9.61 -19.54 10.88
N VAL A 211 10.52 -18.82 10.27
CA VAL A 211 11.46 -19.35 9.25
C VAL A 211 12.56 -20.11 9.98
N LEU A 212 12.74 -21.39 9.63
CA LEU A 212 13.75 -22.29 10.22
C LEU A 212 14.96 -22.45 9.29
N ASP A 213 14.71 -22.58 7.98
CA ASP A 213 15.76 -22.72 6.96
C ASP A 213 15.57 -21.69 5.84
N ARG A 214 16.37 -20.62 5.90
CA ARG A 214 16.37 -19.56 4.91
C ARG A 214 16.94 -19.99 3.57
N ALA A 215 17.98 -20.79 3.61
CA ALA A 215 18.63 -21.26 2.37
C ALA A 215 17.66 -22.18 1.60
N GLY A 216 16.98 -23.06 2.30
CA GLY A 216 15.93 -23.90 1.72
C GLY A 216 14.76 -23.08 1.16
N LEU A 217 14.30 -22.03 1.85
CA LEU A 217 13.27 -21.13 1.34
C LEU A 217 13.75 -20.31 0.12
N ALA A 218 15.02 -19.88 0.08
CA ALA A 218 15.58 -19.18 -1.07
C ALA A 218 15.59 -20.06 -2.32
N LEU A 219 15.89 -21.33 -2.19
CA LEU A 219 15.79 -22.31 -3.30
C LEU A 219 14.34 -22.48 -3.78
N GLN A 220 13.35 -22.43 -2.87
CA GLN A 220 11.93 -22.48 -3.25
C GLN A 220 11.47 -21.22 -3.97
N ARG A 221 12.12 -20.08 -3.74
CA ARG A 221 11.82 -18.81 -4.41
C ARG A 221 12.18 -18.85 -5.91
N GLU A 222 13.17 -19.61 -6.30
CA GLU A 222 13.63 -19.72 -7.69
C GLU A 222 12.78 -20.69 -8.55
N LEU A 223 11.81 -21.39 -7.95
CA LEU A 223 10.85 -22.28 -8.61
C LEU A 223 9.58 -21.54 -9.04
#